data_c8f7cb603c291e711ce99236f2bf4a35
#
_entry.id   c8f7cb603c291e711ce99236f2bf4a35
#
_cell.length_a   1.000
_cell.length_b   1.000
_cell.length_c   1.000
_cell.angle_alpha   90.00
_cell.angle_beta   90.00
_cell.angle_gamma   90.00
#
_symmetry.space_group_name_H-M   'P 1'
#
loop_
_entity.id
_entity.type
_entity.pdbx_description
1 polymer ?
#
loop_
_entity_poly.entity_id
_entity_poly.type
_entity_poly.pdbx_seq_one_letter_code
_entity_poly.pdbx_strand_id
1 'polypeptide(L)'
;MTATSVAERPAPPKHPVDEVLPAPKLAIYGFQHVLAFYAGAVIVPILLANAIGLTTEQLIHLINADLFTCGIASIIQSIGFWKVGVKLPLLQGVTFTAVSPMIAIGLAAGGGTEGLVVIYGAVIVAGLFTFFIAPYFSRLIKFFPPVVTGTVITIIGIALLPVAANDAAGGAGPTLDPTSGKNVAYAVGTLALIVIIQRVFRGFMATVAVLLGLVIGTLVAWILGDAHFDAVGQSSWFGLTTPFYFGWPKFSFAAIISMVVVMLITAVETTGDVFATGEIVEKRITKDDIARALRADGLATTIGGVFNSFPYTCFAENVGLVRLTRVRSRYVVATAGAIMIVIGLIPKAGAIVASIPHPVLGGAALAMFATVAVV
;
A
#
# COMPACT_ATOMS: atom_id res chain seq x y z
N MET A 1 -31.63 -17.80 -56.58
CA MET A 1 -31.33 -16.77 -55.59
C MET A 1 -30.36 -17.36 -54.58
N THR A 2 -29.09 -17.16 -54.75
CA THR A 2 -28.01 -17.66 -53.91
C THR A 2 -27.84 -16.66 -52.76
N ALA A 3 -28.17 -17.07 -51.53
CA ALA A 3 -27.92 -16.29 -50.33
C ALA A 3 -26.41 -16.24 -50.09
N THR A 4 -25.81 -15.06 -50.28
CA THR A 4 -24.42 -14.79 -49.94
C THR A 4 -24.33 -14.76 -48.40
N SER A 5 -23.67 -15.76 -47.81
CA SER A 5 -23.34 -15.74 -46.38
C SER A 5 -22.41 -14.56 -46.10
N VAL A 6 -22.91 -13.59 -45.34
CA VAL A 6 -22.08 -12.51 -44.80
C VAL A 6 -21.11 -13.16 -43.82
N ALA A 7 -19.85 -13.34 -44.22
CA ALA A 7 -18.81 -13.76 -43.34
C ALA A 7 -18.71 -12.75 -42.19
N GLU A 8 -19.00 -13.17 -40.96
CA GLU A 8 -18.79 -12.38 -39.73
C GLU A 8 -17.32 -11.97 -39.70
N ARG A 9 -17.07 -10.65 -39.67
CA ARG A 9 -15.72 -10.13 -39.47
C ARG A 9 -15.23 -10.64 -38.07
N PRO A 10 -14.03 -11.24 -38.02
CA PRO A 10 -13.49 -11.65 -36.74
C PRO A 10 -13.45 -10.46 -35.78
N ALA A 11 -13.92 -10.66 -34.56
CA ALA A 11 -13.90 -9.64 -33.52
C ALA A 11 -12.44 -9.11 -33.38
N PRO A 12 -12.25 -7.78 -33.23
CA PRO A 12 -10.92 -7.22 -33.06
C PRO A 12 -10.22 -7.89 -31.88
N PRO A 13 -8.90 -8.16 -31.98
CA PRO A 13 -8.16 -8.82 -30.91
C PRO A 13 -8.31 -8.01 -29.61
N LYS A 14 -8.61 -8.70 -28.51
CA LYS A 14 -8.73 -8.08 -27.18
C LYS A 14 -7.41 -7.42 -26.82
N HIS A 15 -7.48 -6.23 -26.22
CA HIS A 15 -6.28 -5.56 -25.74
C HIS A 15 -5.57 -6.43 -24.68
N PRO A 16 -4.22 -6.51 -24.66
CA PRO A 16 -3.48 -7.36 -23.70
C PRO A 16 -3.86 -7.14 -22.22
N VAL A 17 -4.32 -5.95 -21.87
CA VAL A 17 -4.86 -5.63 -20.52
C VAL A 17 -6.09 -6.47 -20.18
N ASP A 18 -6.91 -6.82 -21.16
CA ASP A 18 -8.14 -7.60 -20.96
C ASP A 18 -7.96 -9.11 -21.23
N GLU A 19 -6.71 -9.56 -21.42
CA GLU A 19 -6.39 -10.97 -21.56
C GLU A 19 -6.56 -11.70 -20.22
N VAL A 20 -7.32 -12.79 -20.23
CA VAL A 20 -7.45 -13.69 -19.08
C VAL A 20 -6.44 -14.82 -19.24
N LEU A 21 -5.41 -14.81 -18.43
CA LEU A 21 -4.38 -15.86 -18.42
C LEU A 21 -4.94 -17.15 -17.80
N PRO A 22 -4.35 -18.32 -18.10
CA PRO A 22 -4.68 -19.57 -17.40
C PRO A 22 -4.53 -19.44 -15.88
N ALA A 23 -5.40 -20.11 -15.12
CA ALA A 23 -5.45 -19.98 -13.65
C ALA A 23 -4.09 -20.18 -12.95
N PRO A 24 -3.22 -21.16 -13.31
CA PRO A 24 -1.90 -21.28 -12.70
C PRO A 24 -1.01 -20.05 -12.92
N LYS A 25 -1.04 -19.44 -14.11
CA LYS A 25 -0.28 -18.23 -14.40
C LYS A 25 -0.83 -17.02 -13.63
N LEU A 26 -2.17 -16.89 -13.53
CA LEU A 26 -2.79 -15.85 -12.72
C LEU A 26 -2.37 -15.97 -11.26
N ALA A 27 -2.35 -17.18 -10.69
CA ALA A 27 -1.93 -17.42 -9.32
C ALA A 27 -0.45 -17.06 -9.10
N ILE A 28 0.45 -17.53 -9.97
CA ILE A 28 1.90 -17.27 -9.85
C ILE A 28 2.20 -15.77 -9.97
N TYR A 29 1.70 -15.12 -11.02
CA TYR A 29 1.96 -13.69 -11.22
C TYR A 29 1.22 -12.84 -10.19
N GLY A 30 0.00 -13.22 -9.78
CA GLY A 30 -0.71 -12.55 -8.68
C GLY A 30 0.06 -12.63 -7.38
N PHE A 31 0.62 -13.79 -7.05
CA PHE A 31 1.46 -13.97 -5.88
C PHE A 31 2.77 -13.16 -5.94
N GLN A 32 3.38 -13.04 -7.13
CA GLN A 32 4.54 -12.16 -7.32
C GLN A 32 4.19 -10.69 -7.02
N HIS A 33 3.02 -10.21 -7.45
CA HIS A 33 2.54 -8.88 -7.11
C HIS A 33 2.36 -8.71 -5.59
N VAL A 34 1.81 -9.70 -4.91
CA VAL A 34 1.68 -9.68 -3.45
C VAL A 34 3.04 -9.60 -2.77
N LEU A 35 4.02 -10.42 -3.17
CA LEU A 35 5.36 -10.40 -2.58
C LEU A 35 6.08 -9.05 -2.78
N ALA A 36 5.95 -8.44 -3.96
CA ALA A 36 6.55 -7.14 -4.24
C ALA A 36 5.91 -6.01 -3.42
N PHE A 37 4.62 -6.11 -3.16
CA PHE A 37 3.81 -5.13 -2.45
C PHE A 37 3.86 -5.28 -0.92
N TYR A 38 4.01 -6.51 -0.43
CA TYR A 38 3.72 -6.88 0.96
C TYR A 38 4.47 -6.05 1.99
N ALA A 39 5.77 -5.84 1.76
CA ALA A 39 6.59 -5.02 2.66
C ALA A 39 6.07 -3.59 2.78
N GLY A 40 5.70 -2.98 1.65
CA GLY A 40 5.14 -1.62 1.63
C GLY A 40 3.79 -1.52 2.33
N ALA A 41 2.93 -2.50 2.15
CA ALA A 41 1.61 -2.54 2.78
C ALA A 41 1.71 -2.59 4.31
N VAL A 42 2.53 -3.48 4.85
CA VAL A 42 2.57 -3.72 6.30
C VAL A 42 3.32 -2.65 7.08
N ILE A 43 4.23 -1.91 6.45
CA ILE A 43 5.01 -0.86 7.12
C ILE A 43 4.11 0.25 7.67
N VAL A 44 3.11 0.71 6.94
CA VAL A 44 2.24 1.82 7.35
C VAL A 44 1.47 1.53 8.64
N PRO A 45 0.70 0.42 8.76
CA PRO A 45 0.03 0.08 10.01
C PRO A 45 0.99 -0.10 11.18
N ILE A 46 2.19 -0.64 10.96
CA ILE A 46 3.16 -0.82 12.04
C ILE A 46 3.70 0.54 12.52
N LEU A 47 4.15 1.41 11.61
CA LEU A 47 4.66 2.74 11.95
C LEU A 47 3.62 3.56 12.74
N LEU A 48 2.37 3.54 12.28
CA LEU A 48 1.29 4.26 12.95
C LEU A 48 1.01 3.65 14.33
N ALA A 49 0.83 2.34 14.41
CA ALA A 49 0.52 1.64 15.66
C ALA A 49 1.58 1.91 16.74
N ASN A 50 2.85 1.84 16.35
CA ASN A 50 3.98 2.13 17.23
C ASN A 50 3.97 3.57 17.71
N ALA A 51 3.78 4.52 16.77
CA ALA A 51 3.82 5.94 17.10
C ALA A 51 2.70 6.40 18.03
N ILE A 52 1.49 5.83 17.90
CA ILE A 52 0.33 6.19 18.73
C ILE A 52 0.12 5.28 19.92
N GLY A 53 0.96 4.24 20.13
CA GLY A 53 0.96 3.38 21.29
C GLY A 53 -0.13 2.32 21.30
N LEU A 54 -0.36 1.62 20.20
CA LEU A 54 -1.27 0.48 20.12
C LEU A 54 -0.65 -0.79 20.73
N THR A 55 -1.51 -1.68 21.23
CA THR A 55 -1.07 -3.01 21.69
C THR A 55 -0.75 -3.93 20.50
N THR A 56 0.01 -5.00 20.76
CA THR A 56 0.34 -6.00 19.73
C THR A 56 -0.92 -6.63 19.12
N GLU A 57 -1.95 -6.90 19.91
CA GLU A 57 -3.22 -7.45 19.43
C GLU A 57 -3.93 -6.47 18.49
N GLN A 58 -3.96 -5.18 18.84
CA GLN A 58 -4.52 -4.12 18.00
C GLN A 58 -3.73 -3.96 16.71
N LEU A 59 -2.40 -4.05 16.76
CA LEU A 59 -1.53 -4.02 15.59
C LEU A 59 -1.81 -5.20 14.65
N ILE A 60 -1.94 -6.42 15.19
CA ILE A 60 -2.28 -7.61 14.38
C ILE A 60 -3.61 -7.40 13.65
N HIS A 61 -4.62 -6.90 14.35
CA HIS A 61 -5.91 -6.60 13.74
C HIS A 61 -5.77 -5.54 12.63
N LEU A 62 -5.00 -4.49 12.88
CA LEU A 62 -4.76 -3.40 11.94
C LEU A 62 -4.07 -3.88 10.66
N ILE A 63 -3.04 -4.74 10.76
CA ILE A 63 -2.35 -5.34 9.62
C ILE A 63 -3.30 -6.21 8.79
N ASN A 64 -4.10 -7.04 9.46
CA ASN A 64 -5.06 -7.90 8.76
C ASN A 64 -6.16 -7.09 8.06
N ALA A 65 -6.67 -6.06 8.73
CA ALA A 65 -7.65 -5.13 8.18
C ALA A 65 -7.10 -4.41 6.95
N ASP A 66 -5.86 -3.98 7.01
CA ASP A 66 -5.20 -3.31 5.90
C ASP A 66 -5.02 -4.23 4.69
N LEU A 67 -4.46 -5.41 4.87
CA LEU A 67 -4.30 -6.40 3.79
C LEU A 67 -5.64 -6.80 3.16
N PHE A 68 -6.67 -7.02 3.98
CA PHE A 68 -8.03 -7.31 3.52
C PHE A 68 -8.58 -6.20 2.64
N THR A 69 -8.45 -4.95 3.08
CA THR A 69 -8.97 -3.79 2.37
C THR A 69 -8.12 -3.46 1.14
N CYS A 70 -6.79 -3.62 1.19
CA CYS A 70 -5.90 -3.53 0.03
C CYS A 70 -6.34 -4.48 -1.10
N GLY A 71 -6.74 -5.69 -0.72
CA GLY A 71 -7.24 -6.66 -1.69
C GLY A 71 -8.53 -6.20 -2.36
N ILE A 72 -9.49 -5.70 -1.59
CA ILE A 72 -10.76 -5.13 -2.11
C ILE A 72 -10.46 -3.93 -3.01
N ALA A 73 -9.61 -3.00 -2.57
CA ALA A 73 -9.23 -1.81 -3.31
C ALA A 73 -8.59 -2.17 -4.67
N SER A 74 -7.68 -3.15 -4.68
CA SER A 74 -6.99 -3.61 -5.89
C SER A 74 -7.95 -4.26 -6.88
N ILE A 75 -8.95 -5.01 -6.41
CA ILE A 75 -10.00 -5.58 -7.26
C ILE A 75 -10.87 -4.45 -7.84
N ILE A 76 -11.27 -3.48 -7.04
CA ILE A 76 -12.03 -2.31 -7.49
C ILE A 76 -11.28 -1.56 -8.58
N GLN A 77 -9.98 -1.31 -8.41
CA GLN A 77 -9.18 -0.55 -9.37
C GLN A 77 -8.95 -1.31 -10.67
N SER A 78 -8.65 -2.62 -10.60
CA SER A 78 -8.27 -3.44 -11.75
C SER A 78 -9.48 -4.00 -12.53
N ILE A 79 -10.53 -4.43 -11.86
CA ILE A 79 -11.75 -4.94 -12.52
C ILE A 79 -12.66 -3.79 -12.91
N GLY A 80 -12.90 -2.88 -11.98
CA GLY A 80 -13.72 -1.70 -12.17
C GLY A 80 -15.21 -2.02 -12.40
N PHE A 81 -16.05 -1.10 -12.01
CA PHE A 81 -17.48 -1.16 -12.29
C PHE A 81 -18.04 0.25 -12.52
N TRP A 82 -19.05 0.38 -13.35
CA TRP A 82 -19.65 1.68 -13.70
C TRP A 82 -18.56 2.72 -14.06
N LYS A 83 -18.40 3.79 -13.26
CA LYS A 83 -17.40 4.85 -13.44
C LYS A 83 -16.28 4.79 -12.38
N VAL A 84 -16.06 3.65 -11.77
CA VAL A 84 -15.06 3.39 -10.72
C VAL A 84 -14.08 2.35 -11.22
N GLY A 85 -12.77 2.59 -11.01
CA GLY A 85 -11.69 1.70 -11.43
C GLY A 85 -11.24 1.94 -12.88
N VAL A 86 -9.94 2.11 -13.05
CA VAL A 86 -9.32 2.43 -14.35
C VAL A 86 -9.18 1.23 -15.27
N LYS A 87 -9.35 0.02 -14.74
CA LYS A 87 -9.20 -1.26 -15.47
C LYS A 87 -7.81 -1.43 -16.09
N LEU A 88 -6.80 -1.18 -15.27
CA LEU A 88 -5.38 -1.39 -15.56
C LEU A 88 -4.79 -2.37 -14.53
N PRO A 89 -3.62 -2.96 -14.80
CA PRO A 89 -2.90 -3.77 -13.83
C PRO A 89 -2.23 -2.90 -12.75
N LEU A 90 -3.05 -2.18 -11.97
CA LEU A 90 -2.65 -1.31 -10.88
C LEU A 90 -3.13 -1.88 -9.56
N LEU A 91 -2.18 -2.15 -8.67
CA LEU A 91 -2.44 -2.60 -7.31
C LEU A 91 -2.62 -1.38 -6.40
N GLN A 92 -3.53 -1.50 -5.44
CA GLN A 92 -3.84 -0.45 -4.46
C GLN A 92 -3.25 -0.78 -3.10
N GLY A 93 -2.67 0.21 -2.45
CA GLY A 93 -2.19 0.10 -1.08
C GLY A 93 -2.31 1.40 -0.33
N VAL A 94 -2.00 1.37 0.95
CA VAL A 94 -2.04 2.56 1.79
C VAL A 94 -0.94 3.53 1.38
N THR A 95 -1.31 4.80 1.20
CA THR A 95 -0.35 5.83 0.82
C THR A 95 0.60 6.20 1.96
N PHE A 96 1.89 6.26 1.67
CA PHE A 96 2.90 6.76 2.61
C PHE A 96 2.70 8.23 2.97
N THR A 97 2.09 9.01 2.08
CA THR A 97 1.75 10.43 2.31
C THR A 97 0.90 10.65 3.56
N ALA A 98 0.09 9.66 3.93
CA ALA A 98 -0.80 9.73 5.09
C ALA A 98 -0.09 9.47 6.42
N VAL A 99 1.08 8.84 6.46
CA VAL A 99 1.72 8.34 7.69
C VAL A 99 1.95 9.45 8.70
N SER A 100 2.72 10.49 8.35
CA SER A 100 3.02 11.59 9.27
C SER A 100 1.77 12.37 9.71
N PRO A 101 0.83 12.74 8.80
CA PRO A 101 -0.44 13.35 9.22
C PRO A 101 -1.27 12.47 10.14
N MET A 102 -1.38 11.16 9.89
CA MET A 102 -2.11 10.24 10.77
C MET A 102 -1.48 10.15 12.16
N ILE A 103 -0.15 10.07 12.23
CA ILE A 103 0.57 10.09 13.52
C ILE A 103 0.26 11.38 14.27
N ALA A 104 0.35 12.53 13.61
CA ALA A 104 0.06 13.83 14.23
C ALA A 104 -1.39 13.92 14.74
N ILE A 105 -2.36 13.48 13.94
CA ILE A 105 -3.79 13.43 14.32
C ILE A 105 -3.99 12.48 15.49
N GLY A 106 -3.40 11.29 15.43
CA GLY A 106 -3.54 10.27 16.47
C GLY A 106 -2.99 10.74 17.82
N LEU A 107 -1.79 11.31 17.83
CA LEU A 107 -1.17 11.86 19.04
C LEU A 107 -1.93 13.07 19.61
N ALA A 108 -2.40 13.98 18.75
CA ALA A 108 -3.21 15.13 19.16
C ALA A 108 -4.56 14.72 19.78
N ALA A 109 -5.09 13.55 19.41
CA ALA A 109 -6.32 12.98 19.95
C ALA A 109 -6.09 12.09 21.19
N GLY A 110 -4.86 12.01 21.72
CA GLY A 110 -4.53 11.25 22.92
C GLY A 110 -3.89 9.88 22.68
N GLY A 111 -3.61 9.52 21.44
CA GLY A 111 -3.00 8.24 21.07
C GLY A 111 -3.97 7.05 21.16
N GLY A 112 -3.43 5.84 21.03
CA GLY A 112 -4.20 4.60 21.15
C GLY A 112 -5.43 4.53 20.25
N THR A 113 -6.46 3.86 20.73
CA THR A 113 -7.75 3.73 19.99
C THR A 113 -8.49 5.05 19.84
N GLU A 114 -8.34 5.98 20.78
CA GLU A 114 -8.93 7.32 20.68
C GLU A 114 -8.36 8.09 19.49
N GLY A 115 -7.06 7.97 19.25
CA GLY A 115 -6.41 8.52 18.07
C GLY A 115 -6.90 7.87 16.79
N LEU A 116 -7.05 6.54 16.76
CA LEU A 116 -7.52 5.81 15.59
C LEU A 116 -8.93 6.22 15.15
N VAL A 117 -9.89 6.34 16.07
CA VAL A 117 -11.26 6.69 15.69
C VAL A 117 -11.38 8.10 15.11
N VAL A 118 -10.50 9.04 15.51
CA VAL A 118 -10.41 10.37 14.88
C VAL A 118 -9.77 10.28 13.49
N ILE A 119 -8.73 9.47 13.32
CA ILE A 119 -8.12 9.20 12.01
C ILE A 119 -9.17 8.61 11.07
N TYR A 120 -9.94 7.61 11.47
CA TYR A 120 -10.95 6.98 10.63
C TYR A 120 -12.07 7.94 10.23
N GLY A 121 -12.50 8.82 11.13
CA GLY A 121 -13.45 9.88 10.79
C GLY A 121 -12.94 10.78 9.68
N ALA A 122 -11.67 11.20 9.76
CA ALA A 122 -11.03 12.01 8.74
C ALA A 122 -10.82 11.26 7.43
N VAL A 123 -10.40 9.99 7.48
CA VAL A 123 -10.19 9.12 6.31
C VAL A 123 -11.48 8.90 5.53
N ILE A 124 -12.60 8.59 6.21
CA ILE A 124 -13.90 8.41 5.56
C ILE A 124 -14.32 9.65 4.80
N VAL A 125 -14.24 10.82 5.44
CA VAL A 125 -14.66 12.08 4.80
C VAL A 125 -13.73 12.45 3.65
N ALA A 126 -12.41 12.27 3.80
CA ALA A 126 -11.44 12.53 2.73
C ALA A 126 -11.62 11.58 1.54
N GLY A 127 -11.96 10.31 1.80
CA GLY A 127 -12.29 9.35 0.76
C GLY A 127 -13.53 9.75 -0.03
N LEU A 128 -14.62 10.11 0.64
CA LEU A 128 -15.83 10.65 0.00
C LEU A 128 -15.54 11.91 -0.80
N PHE A 129 -14.78 12.84 -0.22
CA PHE A 129 -14.36 14.06 -0.92
C PHE A 129 -13.63 13.71 -2.22
N THR A 130 -12.65 12.80 -2.18
CA THR A 130 -11.88 12.38 -3.35
C THR A 130 -12.77 11.74 -4.41
N PHE A 131 -13.72 10.90 -4.00
CA PHE A 131 -14.67 10.26 -4.91
C PHE A 131 -15.47 11.28 -5.71
N PHE A 132 -15.98 12.33 -5.05
CA PHE A 132 -16.80 13.35 -5.69
C PHE A 132 -15.98 14.38 -6.48
N ILE A 133 -14.78 14.73 -6.02
CA ILE A 133 -13.92 15.72 -6.70
C ILE A 133 -13.20 15.13 -7.93
N ALA A 134 -13.09 13.81 -8.05
CA ALA A 134 -12.34 13.10 -9.08
C ALA A 134 -12.57 13.63 -10.52
N PRO A 135 -13.82 13.85 -10.99
CA PRO A 135 -14.05 14.36 -12.35
C PRO A 135 -13.54 15.80 -12.56
N TYR A 136 -13.53 16.58 -11.50
CA TYR A 136 -13.02 17.96 -11.54
C TYR A 136 -11.50 17.97 -11.50
N PHE A 137 -10.92 17.19 -10.60
CA PHE A 137 -9.46 17.05 -10.48
C PHE A 137 -8.83 16.55 -11.79
N SER A 138 -9.45 15.57 -12.46
CA SER A 138 -8.96 15.05 -13.74
C SER A 138 -8.85 16.12 -14.86
N ARG A 139 -9.58 17.22 -14.75
CA ARG A 139 -9.47 18.35 -15.67
C ARG A 139 -8.30 19.27 -15.34
N LEU A 140 -7.85 19.26 -14.07
CA LEU A 140 -6.75 20.11 -13.58
C LEU A 140 -5.37 19.47 -13.81
N ILE A 141 -5.31 18.21 -14.27
CA ILE A 141 -4.07 17.45 -14.51
C ILE A 141 -3.04 18.21 -15.36
N LYS A 142 -3.51 19.02 -16.32
CA LYS A 142 -2.63 19.86 -17.15
C LYS A 142 -1.74 20.81 -16.32
N PHE A 143 -2.10 21.09 -15.07
CA PHE A 143 -1.34 21.95 -14.15
C PHE A 143 -0.36 21.17 -13.28
N PHE A 144 -0.34 19.83 -13.40
CA PHE A 144 0.58 18.95 -12.69
C PHE A 144 1.56 18.28 -13.65
N PRO A 145 2.55 19.02 -14.17
CA PRO A 145 3.58 18.44 -15.00
C PRO A 145 4.43 17.43 -14.19
N PRO A 146 5.17 16.50 -14.86
CA PRO A 146 5.96 15.48 -14.18
C PRO A 146 6.92 16.01 -13.11
N VAL A 147 7.46 17.20 -13.32
CA VAL A 147 8.34 17.86 -12.33
C VAL A 147 7.62 18.11 -10.99
N VAL A 148 6.36 18.57 -11.04
CA VAL A 148 5.56 18.81 -9.82
C VAL A 148 5.29 17.50 -9.11
N THR A 149 4.88 16.47 -9.85
CA THR A 149 4.63 15.13 -9.29
C THR A 149 5.89 14.54 -8.65
N GLY A 150 7.03 14.56 -9.36
CA GLY A 150 8.32 14.08 -8.84
C GLY A 150 8.76 14.85 -7.59
N THR A 151 8.63 16.18 -7.60
CA THR A 151 8.97 17.02 -6.43
C THR A 151 8.11 16.64 -5.19
N VAL A 152 6.81 16.44 -5.38
CA VAL A 152 5.91 16.03 -4.29
C VAL A 152 6.32 14.67 -3.72
N ILE A 153 6.57 13.69 -4.57
CA ILE A 153 6.99 12.33 -4.16
C ILE A 153 8.34 12.39 -3.41
N THR A 154 9.30 13.17 -3.92
CA THR A 154 10.60 13.40 -3.24
C THR A 154 10.42 13.98 -1.83
N ILE A 155 9.59 15.01 -1.69
CA ILE A 155 9.30 15.63 -0.39
C ILE A 155 8.67 14.62 0.57
N ILE A 156 7.75 13.77 0.10
CA ILE A 156 7.12 12.71 0.91
C ILE A 156 8.19 11.74 1.42
N GLY A 157 9.07 11.24 0.53
CA GLY A 157 10.14 10.32 0.92
C GLY A 157 11.04 10.92 2.00
N ILE A 158 11.47 12.18 1.83
CA ILE A 158 12.32 12.88 2.80
C ILE A 158 11.59 13.10 4.13
N ALA A 159 10.31 13.48 4.09
CA ALA A 159 9.50 13.75 5.29
C ALA A 159 9.26 12.50 6.16
N LEU A 160 9.38 11.30 5.58
CA LEU A 160 9.22 10.04 6.28
C LEU A 160 10.52 9.48 6.88
N LEU A 161 11.69 10.01 6.50
CA LEU A 161 12.96 9.54 7.06
C LEU A 161 13.05 9.65 8.58
N PRO A 162 12.59 10.73 9.25
CA PRO A 162 12.57 10.79 10.70
C PRO A 162 11.71 9.70 11.36
N VAL A 163 10.58 9.32 10.75
CA VAL A 163 9.71 8.24 11.26
C VAL A 163 10.46 6.91 11.20
N ALA A 164 11.09 6.60 10.07
CA ALA A 164 11.92 5.41 9.91
C ALA A 164 13.14 5.40 10.86
N ALA A 165 13.75 6.57 11.10
CA ALA A 165 14.87 6.69 12.04
C ALA A 165 14.45 6.41 13.48
N ASN A 166 13.26 6.82 13.90
CA ASN A 166 12.73 6.47 15.22
C ASN A 166 12.55 4.96 15.38
N ASP A 167 12.01 4.28 14.38
CA ASP A 167 11.91 2.81 14.41
C ASP A 167 13.28 2.14 14.38
N ALA A 168 14.24 2.67 13.62
CA ALA A 168 15.63 2.18 13.62
C ALA A 168 16.28 2.30 15.00
N ALA A 169 15.87 3.29 15.80
CA ALA A 169 16.32 3.49 17.18
C ALA A 169 15.57 2.64 18.22
N GLY A 170 14.62 1.80 17.80
CA GLY A 170 13.88 0.90 18.69
C GLY A 170 12.38 1.23 18.82
N GLY A 171 11.86 2.15 18.02
CA GLY A 171 10.45 2.54 18.03
C GLY A 171 10.12 3.64 19.02
N ALA A 172 8.87 3.71 19.48
CA ALA A 172 8.40 4.73 20.41
C ALA A 172 8.40 4.24 21.89
N GLY A 173 8.45 5.18 22.83
CA GLY A 173 8.33 4.88 24.26
C GLY A 173 9.58 4.25 24.88
N PRO A 174 9.43 3.28 25.80
CA PRO A 174 10.55 2.70 26.55
C PRO A 174 11.57 1.93 25.72
N THR A 175 11.21 1.52 24.52
CA THR A 175 12.07 0.78 23.58
C THR A 175 12.97 1.69 22.74
N LEU A 176 12.67 3.00 22.73
CA LEU A 176 13.46 4.00 22.00
C LEU A 176 14.82 4.19 22.69
N ASP A 177 15.87 3.72 22.05
CA ASP A 177 17.24 3.93 22.49
C ASP A 177 18.15 4.25 21.27
N PRO A 178 18.30 5.55 20.93
CA PRO A 178 19.16 5.97 19.84
C PRO A 178 20.66 5.65 20.06
N THR A 179 21.05 5.34 21.32
CA THR A 179 22.43 5.03 21.66
C THR A 179 22.75 3.54 21.62
N SER A 180 21.71 2.69 21.48
CA SER A 180 21.87 1.25 21.39
C SER A 180 22.64 0.83 20.13
N GLY A 181 23.89 0.39 20.28
CA GLY A 181 24.67 -0.18 19.18
C GLY A 181 23.99 -1.39 18.53
N LYS A 182 23.18 -2.12 19.28
CA LYS A 182 22.40 -3.26 18.82
C LYS A 182 21.29 -2.82 17.85
N ASN A 183 20.49 -1.82 18.22
CA ASN A 183 19.46 -1.26 17.36
C ASN A 183 20.05 -0.74 16.05
N VAL A 184 21.15 0.03 16.14
CA VAL A 184 21.87 0.54 14.99
C VAL A 184 22.37 -0.61 14.10
N ALA A 185 22.91 -1.68 14.69
CA ALA A 185 23.42 -2.82 13.93
C ALA A 185 22.29 -3.53 13.14
N TYR A 186 21.12 -3.74 13.74
CA TYR A 186 19.96 -4.30 13.03
C TYR A 186 19.48 -3.39 11.91
N ALA A 187 19.33 -2.10 12.19
CA ALA A 187 18.83 -1.15 11.19
C ALA A 187 19.81 -1.01 10.01
N VAL A 188 21.08 -0.78 10.28
CA VAL A 188 22.11 -0.63 9.25
C VAL A 188 22.33 -1.96 8.52
N GLY A 189 22.34 -3.08 9.24
CA GLY A 189 22.47 -4.41 8.64
C GLY A 189 21.32 -4.73 7.68
N THR A 190 20.09 -4.45 8.06
CA THR A 190 18.92 -4.63 7.20
C THR A 190 18.95 -3.70 5.99
N LEU A 191 19.24 -2.42 6.19
CA LEU A 191 19.41 -1.45 5.11
C LEU A 191 20.49 -1.89 4.13
N ALA A 192 21.69 -2.24 4.62
CA ALA A 192 22.80 -2.69 3.80
C ALA A 192 22.44 -3.96 3.00
N LEU A 193 21.77 -4.93 3.64
CA LEU A 193 21.31 -6.15 2.99
C LEU A 193 20.36 -5.84 1.82
N ILE A 194 19.39 -4.95 2.02
CA ILE A 194 18.45 -4.52 0.98
C ILE A 194 19.19 -3.90 -0.19
N VAL A 195 20.10 -2.96 0.09
CA VAL A 195 20.93 -2.29 -0.94
C VAL A 195 21.79 -3.30 -1.70
N ILE A 196 22.43 -4.25 -0.99
CA ILE A 196 23.23 -5.31 -1.62
C ILE A 196 22.36 -6.17 -2.54
N ILE A 197 21.18 -6.60 -2.08
CA ILE A 197 20.27 -7.41 -2.91
C ILE A 197 19.86 -6.64 -4.16
N GLN A 198 19.49 -5.36 -4.05
CA GLN A 198 19.11 -4.52 -5.18
C GLN A 198 20.28 -4.29 -6.15
N ARG A 199 21.52 -4.24 -5.64
CA ARG A 199 22.72 -3.99 -6.46
C ARG A 199 23.22 -5.23 -7.18
N VAL A 200 23.19 -6.39 -6.48
CA VAL A 200 23.74 -7.66 -6.97
C VAL A 200 22.74 -8.39 -7.85
N PHE A 201 21.48 -8.42 -7.45
CA PHE A 201 20.45 -9.14 -8.17
C PHE A 201 19.70 -8.19 -9.12
N ARG A 202 19.11 -8.80 -10.14
CA ARG A 202 18.27 -8.10 -11.14
C ARG A 202 16.91 -8.77 -11.21
N GLY A 203 15.96 -8.08 -11.82
CA GLY A 203 14.64 -8.63 -12.04
C GLY A 203 13.84 -8.75 -10.74
N PHE A 204 13.06 -9.80 -10.62
CA PHE A 204 12.13 -10.00 -9.51
C PHE A 204 12.81 -9.99 -8.14
N MET A 205 14.02 -10.55 -8.00
CA MET A 205 14.77 -10.56 -6.74
C MET A 205 15.08 -9.14 -6.24
N ALA A 206 15.44 -8.22 -7.13
CA ALA A 206 15.65 -6.83 -6.78
C ALA A 206 14.33 -6.15 -6.34
N THR A 207 13.21 -6.51 -6.96
CA THR A 207 11.89 -5.97 -6.61
C THR A 207 11.44 -6.38 -5.21
N VAL A 208 11.73 -7.62 -4.79
CA VAL A 208 11.37 -8.13 -3.44
C VAL A 208 12.46 -7.91 -2.39
N ALA A 209 13.48 -7.10 -2.68
CA ALA A 209 14.65 -6.91 -1.79
C ALA A 209 14.24 -6.43 -0.38
N VAL A 210 13.27 -5.54 -0.26
CA VAL A 210 12.79 -5.03 1.02
C VAL A 210 12.14 -6.17 1.83
N LEU A 211 11.29 -6.99 1.21
CA LEU A 211 10.70 -8.15 1.86
C LEU A 211 11.77 -9.14 2.33
N LEU A 212 12.77 -9.42 1.49
CA LEU A 212 13.88 -10.30 1.86
C LEU A 212 14.71 -9.71 3.02
N GLY A 213 14.94 -8.40 3.03
CA GLY A 213 15.60 -7.70 4.12
C GLY A 213 14.85 -7.84 5.44
N LEU A 214 13.52 -7.65 5.42
CA LEU A 214 12.66 -7.84 6.59
C LEU A 214 12.70 -9.30 7.09
N VAL A 215 12.56 -10.28 6.21
CA VAL A 215 12.55 -11.70 6.56
C VAL A 215 13.91 -12.11 7.14
N ILE A 216 15.01 -11.80 6.45
CA ILE A 216 16.36 -12.18 6.89
C ILE A 216 16.73 -11.44 8.18
N GLY A 217 16.45 -10.13 8.26
CA GLY A 217 16.71 -9.33 9.47
C GLY A 217 15.95 -9.87 10.68
N THR A 218 14.68 -10.23 10.50
CA THR A 218 13.85 -10.84 11.57
C THR A 218 14.36 -12.23 11.95
N LEU A 219 14.77 -13.06 10.98
CA LEU A 219 15.36 -14.38 11.27
C LEU A 219 16.66 -14.25 12.05
N VAL A 220 17.52 -13.30 11.70
CA VAL A 220 18.76 -13.04 12.46
C VAL A 220 18.42 -12.59 13.90
N ALA A 221 17.45 -11.69 14.04
CA ALA A 221 17.02 -11.25 15.37
C ALA A 221 16.40 -12.39 16.19
N TRP A 222 15.66 -13.30 15.57
CA TRP A 222 15.12 -14.47 16.23
C TRP A 222 16.22 -15.45 16.68
N ILE A 223 17.21 -15.73 15.86
CA ILE A 223 18.35 -16.59 16.19
C ILE A 223 19.14 -15.98 17.37
N LEU A 224 19.25 -14.66 17.45
CA LEU A 224 19.94 -13.94 18.52
C LEU A 224 19.07 -13.76 19.78
N GLY A 225 17.80 -14.20 19.75
CA GLY A 225 16.88 -14.13 20.90
C GLY A 225 16.20 -12.76 21.07
N ASP A 226 16.19 -11.91 20.04
CA ASP A 226 15.64 -10.55 20.08
C ASP A 226 14.30 -10.39 19.38
N ALA A 227 13.85 -11.39 18.63
CA ALA A 227 12.52 -11.46 18.06
C ALA A 227 11.71 -12.60 18.69
N HIS A 228 10.48 -12.30 19.07
CA HIS A 228 9.57 -13.23 19.75
C HIS A 228 8.32 -13.46 18.91
N PHE A 229 7.94 -14.72 18.70
CA PHE A 229 6.78 -15.13 17.93
C PHE A 229 5.63 -15.68 18.80
N ASP A 230 5.59 -15.33 20.08
CA ASP A 230 4.59 -15.83 21.03
C ASP A 230 3.15 -15.47 20.58
N ALA A 231 2.98 -14.28 20.05
CA ALA A 231 1.69 -13.81 19.53
C ALA A 231 1.18 -14.69 18.36
N VAL A 232 2.08 -15.31 17.57
CA VAL A 232 1.69 -16.20 16.47
C VAL A 232 1.04 -17.47 17.01
N GLY A 233 1.55 -18.01 18.13
CA GLY A 233 0.97 -19.17 18.80
C GLY A 233 -0.44 -18.89 19.32
N GLN A 234 -0.67 -17.70 19.83
CA GLN A 234 -1.93 -17.28 20.44
C GLN A 234 -2.99 -16.80 19.42
N SER A 235 -2.56 -16.41 18.21
CA SER A 235 -3.46 -15.92 17.17
C SER A 235 -4.26 -17.05 16.52
N SER A 236 -5.49 -16.75 16.12
CA SER A 236 -6.36 -17.69 15.41
C SER A 236 -5.93 -17.87 13.95
N TRP A 237 -6.34 -19.00 13.36
CA TRP A 237 -6.14 -19.24 11.92
C TRP A 237 -7.10 -18.46 11.04
N PHE A 238 -8.25 -18.05 11.58
CA PHE A 238 -9.27 -17.31 10.85
C PHE A 238 -9.79 -16.15 11.71
N GLY A 239 -9.91 -14.98 11.11
CA GLY A 239 -10.47 -13.79 11.72
C GLY A 239 -11.09 -12.88 10.67
N LEU A 240 -12.20 -12.26 11.01
CA LEU A 240 -12.88 -11.29 10.16
C LEU A 240 -12.57 -9.88 10.63
N THR A 241 -12.23 -9.03 9.68
CA THR A 241 -12.23 -7.58 9.92
C THR A 241 -13.65 -7.08 9.93
N THR A 242 -14.12 -6.60 11.08
CA THR A 242 -15.45 -6.02 11.23
C THR A 242 -15.42 -4.50 11.05
N PRO A 243 -16.47 -3.90 10.48
CA PRO A 243 -16.57 -2.45 10.44
C PRO A 243 -16.46 -1.83 11.83
N PHE A 244 -15.73 -0.72 11.93
CA PHE A 244 -15.60 0.07 13.16
C PHE A 244 -15.11 -0.73 14.39
N TYR A 245 -14.21 -1.69 14.19
CA TYR A 245 -13.68 -2.56 15.26
C TYR A 245 -13.11 -1.78 16.44
N PHE A 246 -12.38 -0.69 16.18
CA PHE A 246 -11.78 0.15 17.23
C PHE A 246 -12.76 1.15 17.84
N GLY A 247 -13.98 1.23 17.36
CA GLY A 247 -15.02 2.15 17.81
C GLY A 247 -15.60 3.02 16.70
N TRP A 248 -16.64 3.77 17.03
CA TRP A 248 -17.28 4.67 16.08
C TRP A 248 -16.37 5.84 15.70
N PRO A 249 -16.29 6.20 14.43
CA PRO A 249 -15.43 7.29 13.97
C PRO A 249 -15.84 8.62 14.60
N LYS A 250 -14.83 9.37 15.06
CA LYS A 250 -14.98 10.73 15.58
C LYS A 250 -14.54 11.74 14.53
N PHE A 251 -15.33 12.77 14.33
CA PHE A 251 -15.10 13.75 13.28
C PHE A 251 -14.47 15.01 13.86
N SER A 252 -13.22 15.31 13.47
CA SER A 252 -12.50 16.54 13.78
C SER A 252 -12.28 17.33 12.49
N PHE A 253 -12.69 18.60 12.48
CA PHE A 253 -12.55 19.43 11.30
C PHE A 253 -11.09 19.58 10.86
N ALA A 254 -10.17 19.80 11.80
CA ALA A 254 -8.74 19.91 11.51
C ALA A 254 -8.17 18.63 10.93
N ALA A 255 -8.54 17.46 11.49
CA ALA A 255 -8.13 16.14 10.99
C ALA A 255 -8.69 15.89 9.58
N ILE A 256 -9.94 16.25 9.32
CA ILE A 256 -10.57 16.13 7.99
C ILE A 256 -9.82 16.97 6.96
N ILE A 257 -9.54 18.23 7.24
CA ILE A 257 -8.80 19.12 6.32
C ILE A 257 -7.40 18.55 6.04
N SER A 258 -6.68 18.10 7.08
CA SER A 258 -5.38 17.47 6.92
C SER A 258 -5.46 16.26 5.99
N MET A 259 -6.43 15.39 6.19
CA MET A 259 -6.58 14.18 5.39
C MET A 259 -7.09 14.46 3.96
N VAL A 260 -7.91 15.50 3.76
CA VAL A 260 -8.28 15.97 2.42
C VAL A 260 -7.06 16.45 1.65
N VAL A 261 -6.16 17.21 2.29
CA VAL A 261 -4.90 17.63 1.66
C VAL A 261 -4.05 16.41 1.28
N VAL A 262 -3.93 15.42 2.16
CA VAL A 262 -3.26 14.14 1.85
C VAL A 262 -3.86 13.52 0.59
N MET A 263 -5.18 13.40 0.51
CA MET A 263 -5.84 12.78 -0.64
C MET A 263 -5.68 13.58 -1.94
N LEU A 264 -5.56 14.91 -1.87
CA LEU A 264 -5.25 15.73 -3.05
C LEU A 264 -3.82 15.47 -3.56
N ILE A 265 -2.86 15.30 -2.66
CA ILE A 265 -1.48 14.92 -2.99
C ILE A 265 -1.47 13.51 -3.59
N THR A 266 -2.15 12.57 -2.96
CA THR A 266 -2.30 11.18 -3.42
C THR A 266 -2.96 11.10 -4.80
N ALA A 267 -3.89 12.00 -5.12
CA ALA A 267 -4.50 12.06 -6.44
C ALA A 267 -3.48 12.42 -7.56
N VAL A 268 -2.46 13.23 -7.24
CA VAL A 268 -1.35 13.51 -8.15
C VAL A 268 -0.48 12.26 -8.34
N GLU A 269 -0.16 11.57 -7.26
CA GLU A 269 0.61 10.31 -7.25
C GLU A 269 -0.07 9.23 -8.11
N THR A 270 -1.32 8.90 -7.81
CA THR A 270 -2.12 7.95 -8.60
C THR A 270 -2.20 8.33 -10.08
N THR A 271 -2.31 9.61 -10.38
CA THR A 271 -2.32 10.07 -11.78
C THR A 271 -1.02 9.72 -12.50
N GLY A 272 0.12 9.92 -11.85
CA GLY A 272 1.43 9.53 -12.37
C GLY A 272 1.51 8.03 -12.66
N ASP A 273 1.09 7.19 -11.71
CA ASP A 273 1.09 5.74 -11.84
C ASP A 273 0.15 5.23 -12.95
N VAL A 274 -1.00 5.86 -13.13
CA VAL A 274 -1.95 5.54 -14.20
C VAL A 274 -1.33 5.84 -15.56
N PHE A 275 -0.66 6.99 -15.73
CA PHE A 275 0.03 7.32 -16.96
C PHE A 275 1.19 6.38 -17.25
N ALA A 276 2.04 6.11 -16.25
CA ALA A 276 3.17 5.19 -16.37
C ALA A 276 2.70 3.77 -16.75
N THR A 277 1.63 3.28 -16.12
CA THR A 277 1.05 1.98 -16.45
C THR A 277 0.45 1.99 -17.86
N GLY A 278 -0.27 3.06 -18.23
CA GLY A 278 -0.83 3.23 -19.57
C GLY A 278 0.24 3.11 -20.66
N GLU A 279 1.39 3.73 -20.45
CA GLU A 279 2.54 3.65 -21.36
C GLU A 279 3.08 2.21 -21.44
N ILE A 280 3.27 1.53 -20.30
CA ILE A 280 3.79 0.15 -20.26
C ILE A 280 2.86 -0.83 -20.98
N VAL A 281 1.55 -0.67 -20.82
CA VAL A 281 0.56 -1.55 -21.45
C VAL A 281 0.11 -1.08 -22.85
N GLU A 282 0.66 0.04 -23.33
CA GLU A 282 0.35 0.63 -24.65
C GLU A 282 -1.13 1.05 -24.77
N LYS A 283 -1.72 1.51 -23.68
CA LYS A 283 -3.10 2.02 -23.62
C LYS A 283 -3.10 3.53 -23.43
N ARG A 284 -3.73 4.26 -24.34
CA ARG A 284 -3.90 5.72 -24.20
C ARG A 284 -4.80 6.03 -23.02
N ILE A 285 -4.31 6.83 -22.08
CA ILE A 285 -5.03 7.28 -20.91
C ILE A 285 -5.78 8.57 -21.18
N THR A 286 -7.05 8.60 -20.84
CA THR A 286 -7.94 9.75 -20.99
C THR A 286 -8.23 10.40 -19.63
N LYS A 287 -8.83 11.62 -19.66
CA LYS A 287 -9.29 12.28 -18.45
C LYS A 287 -10.34 11.45 -17.69
N ASP A 288 -11.17 10.70 -18.42
CA ASP A 288 -12.18 9.83 -17.81
C ASP A 288 -11.54 8.63 -17.14
N ASP A 289 -10.44 8.09 -17.67
CA ASP A 289 -9.69 7.00 -17.02
C ASP A 289 -9.09 7.49 -15.70
N ILE A 290 -8.53 8.70 -15.68
CA ILE A 290 -8.03 9.29 -14.43
C ILE A 290 -9.16 9.53 -13.43
N ALA A 291 -10.29 10.08 -13.86
CA ALA A 291 -11.45 10.26 -12.98
C ALA A 291 -11.95 8.93 -12.39
N ARG A 292 -11.89 7.83 -13.16
CA ARG A 292 -12.23 6.48 -12.71
C ARG A 292 -11.22 5.95 -11.68
N ALA A 293 -9.92 6.17 -11.92
CA ALA A 293 -8.87 5.80 -10.98
C ALA A 293 -9.05 6.50 -9.64
N LEU A 294 -9.22 7.83 -9.66
CA LEU A 294 -9.39 8.64 -8.45
C LEU A 294 -10.70 8.32 -7.70
N ARG A 295 -11.78 7.94 -8.41
CA ARG A 295 -12.99 7.45 -7.73
C ARG A 295 -12.73 6.12 -7.03
N ALA A 296 -11.90 5.24 -7.61
CA ALA A 296 -11.52 4.01 -6.95
C ALA A 296 -10.70 4.28 -5.69
N ASP A 297 -9.74 5.22 -5.74
CA ASP A 297 -8.98 5.64 -4.56
C ASP A 297 -9.89 6.22 -3.46
N GLY A 298 -10.83 7.10 -3.84
CA GLY A 298 -11.78 7.68 -2.90
C GLY A 298 -12.70 6.63 -2.27
N LEU A 299 -13.23 5.70 -3.07
CA LEU A 299 -14.06 4.61 -2.59
C LEU A 299 -13.26 3.65 -1.70
N ALA A 300 -12.06 3.25 -2.13
CA ALA A 300 -11.16 2.39 -1.35
C ALA A 300 -10.78 3.03 -0.01
N THR A 301 -10.46 4.34 -0.01
CA THR A 301 -10.17 5.11 1.21
C THR A 301 -11.39 5.14 2.15
N THR A 302 -12.60 5.35 1.62
CA THR A 302 -13.83 5.33 2.43
C THR A 302 -14.05 3.94 3.04
N ILE A 303 -13.92 2.88 2.23
CA ILE A 303 -13.99 1.48 2.70
C ILE A 303 -12.89 1.23 3.75
N GLY A 304 -11.67 1.73 3.51
CA GLY A 304 -10.56 1.66 4.45
C GLY A 304 -10.91 2.23 5.82
N GLY A 305 -11.43 3.45 5.87
CA GLY A 305 -11.85 4.07 7.13
C GLY A 305 -12.97 3.31 7.86
N VAL A 306 -13.86 2.63 7.12
CA VAL A 306 -14.91 1.78 7.71
C VAL A 306 -14.34 0.45 8.23
N PHE A 307 -13.42 -0.18 7.49
CA PHE A 307 -12.84 -1.48 7.81
C PHE A 307 -11.47 -1.39 8.51
N ASN A 308 -11.19 -0.28 9.17
CA ASN A 308 -10.01 -0.09 10.03
C ASN A 308 -8.69 -0.08 9.25
N SER A 309 -8.69 0.45 8.06
CA SER A 309 -7.51 0.72 7.24
C SER A 309 -7.40 2.24 6.95
N PHE A 310 -6.62 2.63 5.97
CA PHE A 310 -6.10 3.98 5.79
C PHE A 310 -6.36 4.51 4.38
N PRO A 311 -5.89 5.74 4.03
CA PRO A 311 -6.03 6.25 2.68
C PRO A 311 -5.28 5.43 1.63
N TYR A 312 -5.89 5.24 0.47
CA TYR A 312 -5.40 4.39 -0.61
C TYR A 312 -4.85 5.17 -1.79
N THR A 313 -3.83 4.59 -2.43
CA THR A 313 -3.21 5.03 -3.68
C THR A 313 -2.82 3.84 -4.55
N CYS A 314 -2.50 4.09 -5.82
CA CYS A 314 -1.80 3.11 -6.64
C CYS A 314 -0.36 2.92 -6.14
N PHE A 315 0.18 1.71 -6.28
CA PHE A 315 1.51 1.36 -5.78
C PHE A 315 2.54 1.32 -6.92
N ALA A 316 3.48 2.24 -6.92
CA ALA A 316 4.51 2.41 -7.95
C ALA A 316 5.41 1.17 -8.11
N GLU A 317 5.71 0.44 -7.03
CA GLU A 317 6.50 -0.79 -7.06
C GLU A 317 5.84 -1.86 -7.95
N ASN A 318 4.51 -1.93 -7.93
CA ASN A 318 3.78 -2.86 -8.78
C ASN A 318 3.73 -2.40 -10.24
N VAL A 319 3.78 -1.10 -10.51
CA VAL A 319 3.96 -0.55 -11.88
C VAL A 319 5.33 -1.01 -12.42
N GLY A 320 6.37 -0.93 -11.60
CA GLY A 320 7.70 -1.46 -11.91
C GLY A 320 7.69 -2.96 -12.23
N LEU A 321 6.91 -3.76 -11.48
CA LEU A 321 6.77 -5.19 -11.72
C LEU A 321 6.06 -5.51 -13.05
N VAL A 322 5.02 -4.76 -13.42
CA VAL A 322 4.36 -4.89 -14.74
C VAL A 322 5.35 -4.61 -15.87
N ARG A 323 6.18 -3.58 -15.73
CA ARG A 323 7.25 -3.26 -16.69
C ARG A 323 8.27 -4.39 -16.81
N LEU A 324 8.67 -4.95 -15.68
CA LEU A 324 9.68 -6.01 -15.60
C LEU A 324 9.20 -7.32 -16.20
N THR A 325 8.02 -7.78 -15.82
CA THR A 325 7.46 -9.07 -16.24
C THR A 325 6.83 -9.03 -17.61
N ARG A 326 6.47 -7.84 -18.09
CA ARG A 326 5.67 -7.60 -19.29
C ARG A 326 4.29 -8.29 -19.26
N VAL A 327 3.84 -8.68 -18.08
CA VAL A 327 2.50 -9.25 -17.88
C VAL A 327 1.51 -8.10 -17.74
N ARG A 328 0.77 -7.83 -18.79
CA ARG A 328 -0.09 -6.65 -18.92
C ARG A 328 -1.53 -6.86 -18.45
N SER A 329 -1.90 -8.10 -18.12
CA SER A 329 -3.26 -8.47 -17.74
C SER A 329 -3.67 -7.86 -16.39
N ARG A 330 -4.78 -7.11 -16.37
CA ARG A 330 -5.38 -6.56 -15.14
C ARG A 330 -5.94 -7.64 -14.21
N TYR A 331 -6.25 -8.83 -14.74
CA TYR A 331 -6.73 -9.95 -13.94
C TYR A 331 -5.65 -10.53 -13.03
N VAL A 332 -4.38 -10.34 -13.34
CA VAL A 332 -3.26 -10.70 -12.46
C VAL A 332 -3.33 -9.89 -11.15
N VAL A 333 -3.58 -8.58 -11.25
CA VAL A 333 -3.72 -7.72 -10.08
C VAL A 333 -5.01 -8.02 -9.32
N ALA A 334 -6.10 -8.34 -10.01
CA ALA A 334 -7.33 -8.80 -9.35
C ALA A 334 -7.09 -10.10 -8.57
N THR A 335 -6.29 -11.03 -9.11
CA THR A 335 -5.89 -12.26 -8.40
C THR A 335 -4.99 -11.94 -7.20
N ALA A 336 -4.05 -11.00 -7.34
CA ALA A 336 -3.27 -10.50 -6.21
C ALA A 336 -4.17 -9.93 -5.11
N GLY A 337 -5.20 -9.16 -5.48
CA GLY A 337 -6.21 -8.66 -4.55
C GLY A 337 -6.96 -9.77 -3.82
N ALA A 338 -7.36 -10.83 -4.53
CA ALA A 338 -8.00 -11.99 -3.91
C ALA A 338 -7.06 -12.71 -2.92
N ILE A 339 -5.78 -12.86 -3.26
CA ILE A 339 -4.77 -13.44 -2.36
C ILE A 339 -4.61 -12.58 -1.11
N MET A 340 -4.55 -11.25 -1.24
CA MET A 340 -4.44 -10.34 -0.10
C MET A 340 -5.66 -10.40 0.82
N ILE A 341 -6.88 -10.51 0.27
CA ILE A 341 -8.10 -10.74 1.06
C ILE A 341 -7.94 -12.01 1.91
N VAL A 342 -7.48 -13.11 1.30
CA VAL A 342 -7.29 -14.38 2.02
C VAL A 342 -6.23 -14.21 3.12
N ILE A 343 -5.11 -13.56 2.85
CA ILE A 343 -4.06 -13.31 3.86
C ILE A 343 -4.60 -12.42 5.00
N GLY A 344 -5.39 -11.39 4.67
CA GLY A 344 -6.01 -10.50 5.66
C GLY A 344 -7.05 -11.18 6.56
N LEU A 345 -7.56 -12.35 6.16
CA LEU A 345 -8.43 -13.19 6.98
C LEU A 345 -7.66 -14.16 7.89
N ILE A 346 -6.32 -14.13 7.89
CA ILE A 346 -5.47 -15.02 8.67
C ILE A 346 -4.72 -14.21 9.75
N PRO A 347 -5.23 -14.09 10.99
CA PRO A 347 -4.58 -13.35 12.08
C PRO A 347 -3.14 -13.79 12.35
N LYS A 348 -2.82 -15.07 12.18
CA LYS A 348 -1.44 -15.58 12.28
C LYS A 348 -0.49 -14.89 11.31
N ALA A 349 -0.93 -14.55 10.10
CA ALA A 349 -0.10 -13.82 9.14
C ALA A 349 0.22 -12.40 9.66
N GLY A 350 -0.77 -11.70 10.20
CA GLY A 350 -0.55 -10.41 10.87
C GLY A 350 0.36 -10.51 12.10
N ALA A 351 0.22 -11.57 12.88
CA ALA A 351 1.06 -11.81 14.05
C ALA A 351 2.54 -12.05 13.69
N ILE A 352 2.82 -12.75 12.59
CA ILE A 352 4.20 -12.92 12.08
C ILE A 352 4.80 -11.55 11.77
N VAL A 353 4.03 -10.70 11.10
CA VAL A 353 4.47 -9.34 10.73
C VAL A 353 4.64 -8.44 11.95
N ALA A 354 3.73 -8.52 12.91
CA ALA A 354 3.82 -7.77 14.18
C ALA A 354 5.02 -8.20 15.05
N SER A 355 5.62 -9.35 14.75
CA SER A 355 6.82 -9.85 15.44
C SER A 355 8.14 -9.33 14.86
N ILE A 356 8.08 -8.52 13.81
CA ILE A 356 9.27 -7.89 13.22
C ILE A 356 9.84 -6.87 14.21
N PRO A 357 11.13 -6.96 14.60
CA PRO A 357 11.72 -5.99 15.51
C PRO A 357 11.76 -4.58 14.91
N HIS A 358 11.51 -3.56 15.73
CA HIS A 358 11.53 -2.16 15.32
C HIS A 358 12.79 -1.75 14.55
N PRO A 359 14.03 -2.08 14.98
CA PRO A 359 15.22 -1.69 14.25
C PRO A 359 15.32 -2.32 12.87
N VAL A 360 14.86 -3.56 12.70
CA VAL A 360 14.79 -4.23 11.38
C VAL A 360 13.79 -3.51 10.48
N LEU A 361 12.62 -3.18 11.03
CA LEU A 361 11.58 -2.43 10.33
C LEU A 361 12.09 -1.04 9.92
N GLY A 362 12.75 -0.33 10.85
CA GLY A 362 13.33 0.99 10.59
C GLY A 362 14.37 0.98 9.47
N GLY A 363 15.25 -0.03 9.45
CA GLY A 363 16.21 -0.22 8.36
C GLY A 363 15.55 -0.44 7.00
N ALA A 364 14.49 -1.24 6.96
CA ALA A 364 13.70 -1.47 5.74
C ALA A 364 12.92 -0.21 5.30
N ALA A 365 12.31 0.50 6.26
CA ALA A 365 11.60 1.74 6.00
C ALA A 365 12.52 2.84 5.46
N LEU A 366 13.74 2.96 6.00
CA LEU A 366 14.77 3.87 5.46
C LEU A 366 15.09 3.57 3.99
N ALA A 367 15.27 2.29 3.64
CA ALA A 367 15.49 1.89 2.25
C ALA A 367 14.32 2.29 1.34
N MET A 368 13.09 2.03 1.78
CA MET A 368 11.89 2.34 1.00
C MET A 368 11.69 3.84 0.82
N PHE A 369 11.77 4.62 1.91
CA PHE A 369 11.54 6.07 1.83
C PHE A 369 12.67 6.78 1.09
N ALA A 370 13.92 6.29 1.19
CA ALA A 370 15.01 6.77 0.35
C ALA A 370 14.74 6.49 -1.15
N THR A 371 14.18 5.33 -1.49
CA THR A 371 13.80 5.01 -2.87
C THR A 371 12.69 5.95 -3.37
N VAL A 372 11.69 6.24 -2.55
CA VAL A 372 10.63 7.21 -2.85
C VAL A 372 11.20 8.62 -3.03
N ALA A 373 12.21 9.00 -2.22
CA ALA A 373 12.83 10.33 -2.30
C ALA A 373 13.68 10.56 -3.57
N VAL A 374 14.01 9.53 -4.34
CA VAL A 374 14.87 9.60 -5.54
C VAL A 374 14.06 9.56 -6.86
N VAL A 375 12.75 9.56 -6.80
CA VAL A 375 11.87 9.48 -7.99
C VAL A 375 11.92 10.78 -8.85
#